data_0dcd1f4824015088ca0fe68cdb887108
#
_entry.id   0dcd1f4824015088ca0fe68cdb887108
#
_cell.length_a   1.000
_cell.length_b   1.000
_cell.length_c   1.000
_cell.angle_alpha   90.00
_cell.angle_beta   90.00
_cell.angle_gamma   90.00
#
_symmetry.space_group_name_H-M   'P 1'
#
loop_
_entity.id
_entity.type
_entity.pdbx_description
1 polymer ?
#
loop_
_entity_poly.entity_id
_entity_poly.type
_entity_poly.pdbx_seq_one_letter_code
_entity_poly.pdbx_strand_id
1 'polypeptide(L)'
;MVKNSERLSTNESAVRSVYKNLINSWNDMQAKAFAALFAENGNMIGFDGSLANGKQEIFSHLSSIFADHRPAKFVTIIREIRLLSPTVALLRAVAGMVPRDQKEINPKTNAIQSLVAVKEEEQFRIALFQNTPAAFHGRPELVEQLTEELQQQL
;
A
#
# COMPACT_ATOMS: atom_id res chain seq x y z
N MET A 1 -19.87 24.22 12.46
CA MET A 1 -18.47 23.88 12.77
C MET A 1 -18.32 22.39 12.95
N VAL A 2 -17.38 21.80 12.24
CA VAL A 2 -17.12 20.35 12.31
C VAL A 2 -16.38 20.04 13.62
N LYS A 3 -16.84 19.04 14.36
CA LYS A 3 -16.18 18.59 15.59
C LYS A 3 -14.84 17.93 15.23
N ASN A 4 -13.89 17.96 16.19
CA ASN A 4 -12.57 17.33 15.97
C ASN A 4 -12.70 15.85 15.60
N SER A 5 -13.61 15.10 16.22
CA SER A 5 -13.83 13.69 15.92
C SER A 5 -14.33 13.48 14.50
N GLU A 6 -15.15 14.39 13.98
CA GLU A 6 -15.64 14.32 12.60
C GLU A 6 -14.54 14.61 11.60
N ARG A 7 -13.64 15.56 11.89
CA ARG A 7 -12.48 15.86 11.05
C ARG A 7 -11.52 14.67 11.00
N LEU A 8 -11.25 14.06 12.16
CA LEU A 8 -10.38 12.89 12.24
C LEU A 8 -10.97 11.73 11.43
N SER A 9 -12.28 11.47 11.58
CA SER A 9 -12.96 10.42 10.84
C SER A 9 -12.93 10.67 9.33
N THR A 10 -13.13 11.93 8.91
CA THR A 10 -13.08 12.30 7.49
C THR A 10 -11.67 12.14 6.94
N ASN A 11 -10.65 12.58 7.68
CA ASN A 11 -9.26 12.45 7.26
C ASN A 11 -8.84 10.98 7.21
N GLU A 12 -9.25 10.17 8.19
CA GLU A 12 -8.96 8.74 8.17
C GLU A 12 -9.61 8.06 6.96
N SER A 13 -10.86 8.42 6.63
CA SER A 13 -11.55 7.88 5.45
C SER A 13 -10.82 8.27 4.17
N ALA A 14 -10.32 9.50 4.09
CA ALA A 14 -9.58 9.98 2.91
C ALA A 14 -8.28 9.19 2.73
N VAL A 15 -7.56 8.96 3.82
CA VAL A 15 -6.30 8.18 3.78
C VAL A 15 -6.58 6.73 3.42
N ARG A 16 -7.65 6.15 3.99
CA ARG A 16 -8.09 4.79 3.65
C ARG A 16 -8.37 4.67 2.16
N SER A 17 -9.05 5.66 1.58
CA SER A 17 -9.36 5.68 0.15
C SER A 17 -8.11 5.76 -0.70
N VAL A 18 -7.13 6.57 -0.30
CA VAL A 18 -5.85 6.66 -1.01
C VAL A 18 -5.17 5.29 -1.06
N TYR A 19 -5.10 4.61 0.08
CA TYR A 19 -4.49 3.29 0.15
C TYR A 19 -5.24 2.26 -0.71
N LYS A 20 -6.57 2.24 -0.60
CA LYS A 20 -7.37 1.31 -1.41
C LYS A 20 -7.23 1.56 -2.90
N ASN A 21 -7.17 2.83 -3.29
CA ASN A 21 -6.93 3.20 -4.69
C ASN A 21 -5.54 2.76 -5.16
N LEU A 22 -4.54 2.84 -4.27
CA LEU A 22 -3.19 2.38 -4.58
C LEU A 22 -3.21 0.86 -4.88
N ILE A 23 -3.82 0.09 -4.00
CA ILE A 23 -3.90 -1.36 -4.14
C ILE A 23 -4.70 -1.75 -5.39
N ASN A 24 -5.83 -1.09 -5.62
CA ASN A 24 -6.65 -1.36 -6.80
C ASN A 24 -5.90 -1.02 -8.10
N SER A 25 -5.14 0.08 -8.10
CA SER A 25 -4.35 0.48 -9.27
C SER A 25 -3.27 -0.56 -9.58
N TRP A 26 -2.62 -1.11 -8.55
CA TRP A 26 -1.68 -2.23 -8.76
C TRP A 26 -2.41 -3.44 -9.33
N ASN A 27 -3.50 -3.85 -8.70
CA ASN A 27 -4.24 -5.04 -9.09
C ASN A 27 -4.80 -4.94 -10.50
N ASP A 28 -5.15 -3.74 -10.93
CA ASP A 28 -5.66 -3.46 -12.27
C ASP A 28 -4.55 -3.09 -13.27
N MET A 29 -3.29 -3.13 -12.83
CA MET A 29 -2.11 -2.82 -13.66
C MET A 29 -2.20 -1.44 -14.29
N GLN A 30 -2.60 -0.44 -13.49
CA GLN A 30 -2.76 0.95 -13.91
C GLN A 30 -1.63 1.81 -13.36
N ALA A 31 -0.49 1.83 -14.05
CA ALA A 31 0.71 2.55 -13.60
C ALA A 31 0.45 4.05 -13.41
N LYS A 32 -0.29 4.65 -14.34
CA LYS A 32 -0.60 6.09 -14.26
C LYS A 32 -1.46 6.42 -13.05
N ALA A 33 -2.50 5.63 -12.80
CA ALA A 33 -3.39 5.82 -11.66
C ALA A 33 -2.64 5.62 -10.35
N PHE A 34 -1.75 4.62 -10.30
CA PHE A 34 -0.92 4.34 -9.14
C PHE A 34 -0.02 5.54 -8.81
N ALA A 35 0.74 6.01 -9.79
CA ALA A 35 1.67 7.12 -9.60
C ALA A 35 0.95 8.43 -9.27
N ALA A 36 -0.26 8.63 -9.80
CA ALA A 36 -1.03 9.85 -9.56
C ALA A 36 -1.39 10.07 -8.09
N LEU A 37 -1.36 9.02 -7.27
CA LEU A 37 -1.68 9.12 -5.85
C LEU A 37 -0.52 9.70 -5.02
N PHE A 38 0.68 9.77 -5.59
CA PHE A 38 1.86 10.23 -4.88
C PHE A 38 2.03 11.75 -4.97
N ALA A 39 2.66 12.33 -3.94
CA ALA A 39 3.18 13.69 -4.03
C ALA A 39 4.28 13.73 -5.09
N GLU A 40 4.56 14.91 -5.66
CA GLU A 40 5.57 15.04 -6.71
C GLU A 40 6.93 14.45 -6.31
N ASN A 41 7.31 14.63 -5.06
CA ASN A 41 8.57 14.11 -4.52
C ASN A 41 8.35 12.88 -3.63
N GLY A 42 7.23 12.20 -3.77
CA GLY A 42 6.95 10.99 -3.00
C GLY A 42 7.92 9.86 -3.34
N ASN A 43 8.07 8.93 -2.41
CA ASN A 43 8.99 7.81 -2.57
C ASN A 43 8.25 6.49 -2.47
N MET A 44 8.72 5.52 -3.23
CA MET A 44 8.24 4.15 -3.13
C MET A 44 9.42 3.20 -2.93
N ILE A 45 9.30 2.31 -1.95
CA ILE A 45 10.27 1.25 -1.71
C ILE A 45 9.56 -0.07 -1.92
N GLY A 46 10.01 -0.84 -2.90
CA GLY A 46 9.41 -2.11 -3.25
C GLY A 46 9.85 -3.25 -2.34
N PHE A 47 9.19 -4.39 -2.50
CA PHE A 47 9.40 -5.57 -1.68
C PHE A 47 10.87 -6.03 -1.67
N ASP A 48 11.58 -5.86 -2.77
CA ASP A 48 12.98 -6.25 -2.91
C ASP A 48 13.96 -5.15 -2.50
N GLY A 49 13.45 -4.01 -2.00
CA GLY A 49 14.27 -2.86 -1.62
C GLY A 49 14.49 -1.85 -2.72
N SER A 50 13.94 -2.07 -3.92
CA SER A 50 14.07 -1.12 -5.02
C SER A 50 13.41 0.21 -4.68
N LEU A 51 14.11 1.31 -4.96
CA LEU A 51 13.67 2.66 -4.63
C LEU A 51 13.28 3.40 -5.91
N ALA A 52 12.12 4.03 -5.88
CA ALA A 52 11.70 4.96 -6.91
C ALA A 52 11.41 6.30 -6.25
N ASN A 53 12.09 7.35 -6.71
CA ASN A 53 12.00 8.70 -6.14
C ASN A 53 11.20 9.60 -7.06
N GLY A 54 10.06 10.07 -6.54
CA GLY A 54 9.21 11.00 -7.26
C GLY A 54 8.19 10.30 -8.14
N LYS A 55 7.11 11.01 -8.40
CA LYS A 55 5.97 10.52 -9.17
C LYS A 55 6.39 9.97 -10.53
N GLN A 56 7.31 10.65 -11.21
CA GLN A 56 7.76 10.27 -12.54
C GLN A 56 8.51 8.93 -12.54
N GLU A 57 9.43 8.75 -11.59
CA GLU A 57 10.16 7.48 -11.47
C GLU A 57 9.24 6.33 -11.07
N ILE A 58 8.27 6.62 -10.20
CA ILE A 58 7.28 5.62 -9.78
C ILE A 58 6.48 5.16 -11.01
N PHE A 59 6.01 6.10 -11.82
CA PHE A 59 5.29 5.79 -13.05
C PHE A 59 6.14 4.92 -13.99
N SER A 60 7.40 5.30 -14.23
CA SER A 60 8.30 4.57 -15.12
C SER A 60 8.56 3.16 -14.60
N HIS A 61 8.78 3.03 -13.29
CA HIS A 61 9.05 1.75 -12.65
C HIS A 61 7.86 0.79 -12.81
N LEU A 62 6.65 1.27 -12.49
CA LEU A 62 5.43 0.47 -12.60
C LEU A 62 5.11 0.13 -14.05
N SER A 63 5.32 1.08 -14.98
CA SER A 63 5.09 0.85 -16.41
C SER A 63 5.96 -0.28 -16.92
N SER A 64 7.25 -0.31 -16.51
CA SER A 64 8.17 -1.38 -16.88
C SER A 64 7.72 -2.73 -16.34
N ILE A 65 7.31 -2.77 -15.08
CA ILE A 65 6.85 -4.02 -14.46
C ILE A 65 5.63 -4.56 -15.21
N PHE A 66 4.63 -3.70 -15.44
CA PHE A 66 3.36 -4.12 -16.06
C PHE A 66 3.51 -4.47 -17.54
N ALA A 67 4.52 -3.89 -18.24
CA ALA A 67 4.80 -4.23 -19.62
C ALA A 67 5.52 -5.58 -19.74
N ASP A 68 6.30 -5.94 -18.72
CA ASP A 68 7.13 -7.14 -18.74
C ASP A 68 6.36 -8.39 -18.33
N HIS A 69 5.48 -8.27 -17.34
CA HIS A 69 4.71 -9.41 -16.83
C HIS A 69 3.45 -8.94 -16.10
N ARG A 70 2.63 -9.89 -15.69
CA ARG A 70 1.43 -9.62 -14.89
C ARG A 70 1.69 -10.03 -13.45
N PRO A 71 2.07 -9.09 -12.57
CA PRO A 71 2.38 -9.44 -11.19
C PRO A 71 1.15 -9.94 -10.44
N ALA A 72 1.38 -10.67 -9.37
CA ALA A 72 0.32 -11.17 -8.51
C ALA A 72 -0.50 -10.00 -7.94
N LYS A 73 -1.75 -10.28 -7.58
CA LYS A 73 -2.63 -9.29 -6.97
C LYS A 73 -2.39 -9.22 -5.47
N PHE A 74 -2.51 -8.04 -4.91
CA PHE A 74 -2.47 -7.85 -3.46
C PHE A 74 -3.81 -8.16 -2.83
N VAL A 75 -3.75 -8.79 -1.66
CA VAL A 75 -4.84 -8.90 -0.69
C VAL A 75 -4.33 -8.22 0.57
N THR A 76 -5.09 -7.30 1.16
CA THR A 76 -4.56 -6.47 2.23
C THR A 76 -5.53 -6.36 3.41
N ILE A 77 -4.95 -6.09 4.58
CA ILE A 77 -5.69 -5.77 5.80
C ILE A 77 -5.06 -4.52 6.39
N ILE A 78 -5.84 -3.46 6.54
CA ILE A 78 -5.38 -2.24 7.19
C ILE A 78 -5.34 -2.50 8.70
N ARG A 79 -4.18 -2.28 9.32
CA ARG A 79 -3.99 -2.43 10.75
C ARG A 79 -4.29 -1.17 11.51
N GLU A 80 -3.89 -0.02 10.97
CA GLU A 80 -4.00 1.26 11.67
C GLU A 80 -3.96 2.42 10.70
N ILE A 81 -4.77 3.43 10.97
CA ILE A 81 -4.64 4.74 10.34
C ILE A 81 -4.56 5.73 11.50
N ARG A 82 -3.49 6.53 11.54
CA ARG A 82 -3.24 7.46 12.64
C ARG A 82 -2.82 8.81 12.09
N LEU A 83 -3.51 9.86 12.50
CA LEU A 83 -3.14 11.24 12.18
C LEU A 83 -1.97 11.64 13.08
N LEU A 84 -0.84 12.01 12.48
CA LEU A 84 0.33 12.51 13.22
C LEU A 84 0.22 14.01 13.43
N SER A 85 -0.52 14.69 12.56
CA SER A 85 -0.87 16.09 12.62
C SER A 85 -2.14 16.28 11.79
N PRO A 86 -2.72 17.49 11.75
CA PRO A 86 -3.89 17.71 10.88
C PRO A 86 -3.62 17.46 9.40
N THR A 87 -2.35 17.46 8.97
CA THR A 87 -1.98 17.33 7.56
C THR A 87 -1.09 16.14 7.24
N VAL A 88 -0.78 15.28 8.25
CA VAL A 88 0.09 14.12 8.04
C VAL A 88 -0.54 12.90 8.68
N ALA A 89 -0.64 11.82 7.92
CA ALA A 89 -1.20 10.56 8.41
C ALA A 89 -0.24 9.40 8.14
N LEU A 90 -0.29 8.43 9.05
CA LEU A 90 0.43 7.17 8.91
C LEU A 90 -0.60 6.04 8.77
N LEU A 91 -0.41 5.19 7.77
CA LEU A 91 -1.21 3.98 7.60
C LEU A 91 -0.28 2.77 7.65
N ARG A 92 -0.68 1.75 8.40
CA ARG A 92 0.01 0.46 8.43
C ARG A 92 -0.95 -0.63 7.98
N ALA A 93 -0.46 -1.54 7.16
CA ALA A 93 -1.24 -2.64 6.64
C ALA A 93 -0.37 -3.89 6.52
N VAL A 94 -1.02 -5.03 6.39
CA VAL A 94 -0.37 -6.27 5.98
C VAL A 94 -0.93 -6.67 4.63
N ALA A 95 -0.11 -7.34 3.83
CA ALA A 95 -0.48 -7.71 2.48
C ALA A 95 0.02 -9.11 2.17
N GLY A 96 -0.76 -9.80 1.35
CA GLY A 96 -0.34 -11.04 0.72
C GLY A 96 -0.51 -10.90 -0.77
N MET A 97 0.04 -11.83 -1.53
CA MET A 97 -0.09 -11.83 -2.98
C MET A 97 -0.68 -13.15 -3.45
N VAL A 98 -1.63 -13.03 -4.37
CA VAL A 98 -2.25 -14.18 -5.03
C VAL A 98 -1.81 -14.15 -6.49
N PRO A 99 -1.04 -15.12 -6.95
CA PRO A 99 -0.70 -15.22 -8.38
C PRO A 99 -1.99 -15.25 -9.21
N ARG A 100 -1.97 -14.61 -10.37
CA ARG A 100 -3.20 -14.39 -11.14
C ARG A 100 -3.91 -15.66 -11.57
N ASP A 101 -3.18 -16.76 -11.70
CA ASP A 101 -3.75 -18.04 -12.09
C ASP A 101 -4.11 -18.92 -10.90
N GLN A 102 -4.01 -18.39 -9.67
CA GLN A 102 -4.22 -19.15 -8.45
C GLN A 102 -5.28 -18.50 -7.57
N LYS A 103 -5.71 -19.23 -6.55
CA LYS A 103 -6.74 -18.78 -5.61
C LYS A 103 -6.20 -18.65 -4.19
N GLU A 104 -4.92 -18.95 -3.99
CA GLU A 104 -4.30 -18.97 -2.67
C GLU A 104 -3.14 -18.00 -2.61
N ILE A 105 -2.95 -17.46 -1.41
CA ILE A 105 -1.83 -16.56 -1.13
C ILE A 105 -0.53 -17.35 -1.14
N ASN A 106 0.49 -16.76 -1.75
CA ASN A 106 1.85 -17.27 -1.67
C ASN A 106 2.48 -16.74 -0.37
N PRO A 107 2.69 -17.60 0.65
CA PRO A 107 3.18 -17.11 1.94
C PRO A 107 4.59 -16.51 1.89
N LYS A 108 5.35 -16.81 0.85
CA LYS A 108 6.70 -16.25 0.70
C LYS A 108 6.71 -14.78 0.34
N THR A 109 5.58 -14.25 -0.10
CA THR A 109 5.48 -12.84 -0.51
C THR A 109 4.59 -12.02 0.42
N ASN A 110 4.32 -12.52 1.62
CA ASN A 110 3.64 -11.73 2.64
C ASN A 110 4.48 -10.51 3.00
N ALA A 111 3.81 -9.40 3.26
CA ALA A 111 4.47 -8.11 3.43
C ALA A 111 3.82 -7.26 4.52
N ILE A 112 4.62 -6.37 5.05
CA ILE A 112 4.16 -5.24 5.87
C ILE A 112 4.22 -4.03 4.96
N GLN A 113 3.15 -3.24 4.95
CA GLN A 113 3.09 -2.02 4.15
C GLN A 113 2.91 -0.82 5.06
N SER A 114 3.73 0.21 4.82
CA SER A 114 3.66 1.48 5.53
C SER A 114 3.45 2.59 4.52
N LEU A 115 2.57 3.51 4.86
CA LEU A 115 2.23 4.63 3.98
C LEU A 115 2.18 5.90 4.81
N VAL A 116 2.91 6.93 4.36
CA VAL A 116 2.81 8.28 4.93
C VAL A 116 2.09 9.14 3.90
N ALA A 117 0.98 9.75 4.31
CA ALA A 117 0.21 10.64 3.46
C ALA A 117 0.30 12.06 4.00
N VAL A 118 0.46 13.03 3.09
CA VAL A 118 0.50 14.45 3.42
C VAL A 118 -0.62 15.15 2.69
N LYS A 119 -1.25 16.10 3.38
CA LYS A 119 -2.37 16.87 2.80
C LYS A 119 -1.82 18.05 2.02
N GLU A 120 -2.14 18.08 0.74
CA GLU A 120 -1.77 19.15 -0.18
C GLU A 120 -3.04 19.62 -0.88
N GLU A 121 -3.35 20.91 -0.78
CA GLU A 121 -4.55 21.48 -1.42
C GLU A 121 -5.81 20.67 -1.11
N GLU A 122 -6.01 20.36 0.17
CA GLU A 122 -7.15 19.62 0.69
C GLU A 122 -7.23 18.15 0.25
N GLN A 123 -6.16 17.60 -0.37
CA GLN A 123 -6.09 16.20 -0.76
C GLN A 123 -4.88 15.54 -0.14
N PHE A 124 -5.06 14.31 0.35
CA PHE A 124 -3.92 13.53 0.81
C PHE A 124 -3.18 12.93 -0.38
N ARG A 125 -1.86 13.10 -0.38
CA ARG A 125 -0.94 12.53 -1.36
C ARG A 125 0.06 11.64 -0.64
N ILE A 126 0.53 10.60 -1.30
CA ILE A 126 1.48 9.67 -0.68
C ILE A 126 2.88 10.29 -0.72
N ALA A 127 3.46 10.48 0.48
CA ALA A 127 4.84 10.92 0.62
C ALA A 127 5.80 9.75 0.62
N LEU A 128 5.38 8.61 1.20
CA LEU A 128 6.16 7.38 1.21
C LEU A 128 5.22 6.18 1.21
N PHE A 129 5.51 5.23 0.35
CA PHE A 129 4.92 3.90 0.40
C PHE A 129 6.04 2.88 0.45
N GLN A 130 6.07 2.06 1.50
CA GLN A 130 7.11 1.04 1.67
C GLN A 130 6.48 -0.33 1.85
N ASN A 131 6.98 -1.27 1.07
CA ASN A 131 6.54 -2.67 1.07
C ASN A 131 7.72 -3.51 1.55
N THR A 132 7.55 -4.19 2.69
CA THR A 132 8.64 -4.91 3.36
C THR A 132 8.26 -6.38 3.54
N PRO A 133 9.16 -7.33 3.24
CA PRO A 133 8.87 -8.74 3.48
C PRO A 133 8.53 -9.00 4.95
N ALA A 134 7.43 -9.75 5.18
CA ALA A 134 7.03 -10.20 6.51
C ALA A 134 7.50 -11.65 6.66
N ALA A 135 8.80 -11.83 6.82
CA ALA A 135 9.41 -13.14 6.83
C ALA A 135 9.38 -13.82 8.20
N PHE A 136 9.21 -13.05 9.28
CA PHE A 136 9.18 -13.56 10.66
C PHE A 136 10.27 -14.59 10.91
N HIS A 137 11.50 -14.17 10.71
CA HIS A 137 12.68 -15.02 10.70
C HIS A 137 12.71 -15.99 11.89
N GLY A 138 12.77 -17.31 11.60
CA GLY A 138 12.80 -18.34 12.64
C GLY A 138 11.46 -18.62 13.32
N ARG A 139 10.36 -18.03 12.83
CA ARG A 139 9.02 -18.21 13.43
C ARG A 139 7.99 -18.54 12.35
N PRO A 140 8.04 -19.76 11.79
CA PRO A 140 7.12 -20.14 10.71
C PRO A 140 5.64 -20.10 11.12
N GLU A 141 5.34 -20.25 12.41
CA GLU A 141 3.97 -20.18 12.91
C GLU A 141 3.36 -18.78 12.68
N LEU A 142 4.18 -17.72 12.73
CA LEU A 142 3.68 -16.35 12.47
C LEU A 142 3.42 -16.13 10.99
N VAL A 143 4.23 -16.70 10.12
CA VAL A 143 3.98 -16.69 8.68
C VAL A 143 2.66 -17.37 8.36
N GLU A 144 2.42 -18.52 8.97
CA GLU A 144 1.19 -19.28 8.77
C GLU A 144 -0.03 -18.51 9.26
N GLN A 145 0.06 -17.89 10.45
CA GLN A 145 -1.02 -17.08 11.01
C GLN A 145 -1.38 -15.93 10.08
N LEU A 146 -0.38 -15.20 9.60
CA LEU A 146 -0.61 -14.07 8.70
C LEU A 146 -1.21 -14.52 7.38
N THR A 147 -0.70 -15.61 6.81
CA THR A 147 -1.21 -16.17 5.56
C THR A 147 -2.69 -16.55 5.70
N GLU A 148 -3.04 -17.22 6.81
CA GLU A 148 -4.42 -17.63 7.07
C GLU A 148 -5.34 -16.43 7.22
N GLU A 149 -4.90 -15.42 7.97
CA GLU A 149 -5.66 -14.18 8.16
C GLU A 149 -5.94 -13.47 6.82
N LEU A 150 -4.91 -13.36 5.97
CA LEU A 150 -5.04 -12.76 4.65
C LEU A 150 -5.92 -13.61 3.73
N GLN A 151 -5.80 -14.93 3.81
CA GLN A 151 -6.60 -15.86 3.00
C GLN A 151 -8.09 -15.67 3.24
N GLN A 152 -8.48 -15.33 4.46
CA GLN A 152 -9.89 -15.09 4.82
C GLN A 152 -10.48 -13.86 4.13
N GLN A 153 -9.65 -13.00 3.56
CA GLN A 153 -10.11 -11.81 2.83
C GLN A 153 -10.46 -12.10 1.38
N LEU A 154 -10.18 -13.28 0.90
CA LEU A 154 -10.45 -13.67 -0.50
C LEU A 154 -11.89 -14.07 -0.74
#